data_f9f0594bfbaae665cd7af9f8f3134b02
#
_entry.id   f9f0594bfbaae665cd7af9f8f3134b02
#
_cell.length_a   1.000
_cell.length_b   1.000
_cell.length_c   1.000
_cell.angle_alpha   90.00
_cell.angle_beta   90.00
_cell.angle_gamma   90.00
#
_symmetry.space_group_name_H-M   'P 1'
#
loop_
_entity.id
_entity.type
_entity.pdbx_description
1 polymer ?
#
loop_
_entity_poly.entity_id
_entity_poly.type
_entity_poly.pdbx_seq_one_letter_code
_entity_poly.pdbx_strand_id
1 'polypeptide(L)' 'MDDHKHGMGVFRWQSENTYSGHFVTDMREGFGEMAWKDGTRYIGQWKNDIQNGKGTLIFPDGSKKRGLFQNNVLV' A
#
# COMPACT_ATOMS: atom_id res chain seq x y z
N MET A 1 16.83 -5.40 -20.83
CA MET A 1 16.71 -5.26 -19.39
C MET A 1 15.27 -4.97 -19.00
N ASP A 2 14.86 -5.59 -17.95
CA ASP A 2 13.50 -5.44 -17.48
C ASP A 2 13.40 -4.22 -16.56
N ASP A 3 12.53 -3.29 -16.91
CA ASP A 3 12.35 -2.07 -16.13
C ASP A 3 11.18 -2.18 -15.14
N HIS A 4 10.57 -3.35 -15.06
CA HIS A 4 9.43 -3.55 -14.16
C HIS A 4 9.89 -3.75 -12.73
N LYS A 5 9.15 -3.16 -11.81
CA LYS A 5 9.37 -3.42 -10.38
C LYS A 5 8.87 -4.81 -10.05
N HIS A 6 9.69 -5.56 -9.34
CA HIS A 6 9.36 -6.91 -8.98
C HIS A 6 10.08 -7.27 -7.69
N GLY A 7 9.36 -7.90 -6.75
CA GLY A 7 9.90 -8.24 -5.45
C GLY A 7 9.75 -7.10 -4.46
N MET A 8 10.57 -7.06 -3.44
CA MET A 8 10.52 -6.03 -2.41
C MET A 8 11.16 -4.74 -2.91
N GLY A 9 10.50 -3.62 -2.59
CA GLY A 9 11.05 -2.34 -2.97
C GLY A 9 10.34 -1.18 -2.31
N VAL A 10 10.90 0.02 -2.50
CA VAL A 10 10.34 1.26 -2.02
C VAL A 10 10.17 2.19 -3.21
N PHE A 11 8.98 2.76 -3.34
CA PHE A 11 8.70 3.68 -4.43
C PHE A 11 8.10 4.96 -3.87
N ARG A 12 8.60 6.09 -4.34
CA ARG A 12 8.16 7.40 -3.90
C ARG A 12 7.62 8.18 -5.09
N TRP A 13 6.39 8.64 -4.96
CA TRP A 13 5.76 9.44 -6.01
C TRP A 13 6.04 10.93 -5.80
N GLN A 14 5.85 11.70 -6.84
CA GLN A 14 6.01 13.16 -6.74
C GLN A 14 5.01 13.78 -5.77
N SER A 15 3.89 13.12 -5.54
CA SER A 15 2.89 13.57 -4.58
C SER A 15 3.35 13.40 -3.13
N GLU A 16 4.57 12.88 -2.93
CA GLU A 16 5.16 12.60 -1.61
C GLU A 16 4.50 11.42 -0.91
N ASN A 17 3.78 10.60 -1.66
CA ASN A 17 3.32 9.31 -1.17
C ASN A 17 4.45 8.31 -1.33
N THR A 18 4.54 7.34 -0.42
CA THR A 18 5.60 6.34 -0.44
C THR A 18 5.01 4.95 -0.21
N TYR A 19 5.43 4.00 -1.03
CA TYR A 19 5.06 2.61 -0.85
C TYR A 19 6.30 1.78 -0.55
N SER A 20 6.21 0.90 0.44
CA SER A 20 7.27 -0.03 0.79
C SER A 20 6.68 -1.43 0.90
N GLY A 21 7.11 -2.35 0.04
CA GLY A 21 6.60 -3.69 0.06
C GLY A 21 6.83 -4.42 -1.24
N HIS A 22 5.97 -5.38 -1.52
CA HIS A 22 6.11 -6.23 -2.68
C HIS A 22 5.52 -5.60 -3.94
N PHE A 23 6.20 -5.85 -5.05
CA PHE A 23 5.74 -5.48 -6.39
C PHE A 23 5.74 -6.71 -7.28
N VAL A 24 4.78 -6.78 -8.19
CA VAL A 24 4.76 -7.75 -9.27
C VAL A 24 4.43 -6.99 -10.54
N THR A 25 5.37 -6.97 -11.49
CA THR A 25 5.20 -6.30 -12.77
C THR A 25 4.68 -4.87 -12.59
N ASP A 26 5.41 -4.08 -11.78
CA ASP A 26 5.12 -2.67 -11.48
C ASP A 26 3.85 -2.44 -10.67
N MET A 27 3.17 -3.48 -10.23
CA MET A 27 1.96 -3.32 -9.42
C MET A 27 2.23 -3.74 -7.98
N ARG A 28 1.62 -3.02 -7.05
CA ARG A 28 1.70 -3.41 -5.64
C ARG A 28 0.92 -4.70 -5.46
N GLU A 29 1.58 -5.67 -4.84
CA GLU A 29 1.03 -7.00 -4.71
C GLU A 29 1.50 -7.60 -3.40
N GLY A 30 0.64 -8.37 -2.72
CA GLY A 30 1.02 -9.01 -1.46
C GLY A 30 1.05 -8.01 -0.32
N PHE A 31 1.98 -8.15 0.60
CA PHE A 31 2.03 -7.32 1.80
C PHE A 31 2.86 -6.07 1.55
N GLY A 32 2.32 -4.92 1.95
CA GLY A 32 3.05 -3.67 1.81
C GLY A 32 2.45 -2.54 2.63
N GLU A 33 3.22 -1.45 2.73
CA GLU A 33 2.81 -0.26 3.47
C GLU A 33 2.82 0.95 2.55
N MET A 34 1.69 1.65 2.51
CA MET A 34 1.60 2.92 1.80
C MET A 34 1.52 4.05 2.83
N ALA A 35 2.34 5.07 2.64
CA ALA A 35 2.31 6.27 3.47
C ALA A 35 1.94 7.45 2.58
N TRP A 36 0.86 8.13 2.93
CA TRP A 36 0.41 9.31 2.19
C TRP A 36 0.98 10.57 2.79
N LYS A 37 0.99 11.61 2.01
CA LYS A 37 1.57 12.89 2.41
C LYS A 37 0.93 13.45 3.68
N ASP A 38 -0.36 13.25 3.86
CA ASP A 38 -1.09 13.80 5.01
C ASP A 38 -0.84 13.04 6.32
N GLY A 39 -0.05 11.96 6.26
CA GLY A 39 0.24 11.16 7.44
C GLY A 39 -0.58 9.90 7.56
N THR A 40 -1.55 9.69 6.68
CA THR A 40 -2.32 8.45 6.64
C THR A 40 -1.43 7.32 6.14
N ARG A 41 -1.60 6.13 6.72
CA ARG A 41 -0.83 4.96 6.28
C ARG A 41 -1.74 3.74 6.18
N TYR A 42 -1.43 2.88 5.23
CA TYR A 42 -2.08 1.59 5.10
C TYR A 42 -1.03 0.49 5.16
N ILE A 43 -1.22 -0.49 6.02
CA ILE A 43 -0.32 -1.63 6.16
C ILE A 43 -1.14 -2.88 5.97
N GLY A 44 -0.89 -3.63 4.90
CA GLY A 44 -1.66 -4.84 4.67
C GLY A 44 -1.50 -5.38 3.28
N GLN A 45 -2.54 -6.08 2.82
CA GLN A 45 -2.52 -6.79 1.57
C GLN A 45 -2.88 -5.91 0.39
N TRP A 46 -2.23 -6.16 -0.73
CA TRP A 46 -2.43 -5.48 -1.99
C TRP A 46 -2.63 -6.49 -3.10
N LYS A 47 -3.41 -6.13 -4.08
CA LYS A 47 -3.58 -6.95 -5.28
C LYS A 47 -3.84 -6.06 -6.47
N ASN A 48 -3.02 -6.21 -7.51
CA ASN A 48 -3.15 -5.43 -8.74
C ASN A 48 -3.25 -3.93 -8.45
N ASP A 49 -2.35 -3.45 -7.55
CA ASP A 49 -2.23 -2.03 -7.22
C ASP A 49 -3.36 -1.50 -6.33
N ILE A 50 -4.25 -2.34 -5.85
CA ILE A 50 -5.32 -1.91 -4.95
C ILE A 50 -5.25 -2.63 -3.61
N GLN A 51 -5.75 -1.96 -2.58
CA GLN A 51 -5.87 -2.57 -1.25
C GLN A 51 -6.92 -3.67 -1.32
N ASN A 52 -6.51 -4.89 -0.97
CA ASN A 52 -7.42 -6.02 -1.06
C ASN A 52 -6.95 -7.10 -0.10
N GLY A 53 -7.80 -7.44 0.87
CA GLY A 53 -7.49 -8.42 1.89
C GLY A 53 -7.34 -7.77 3.24
N LYS A 54 -6.66 -8.45 4.16
CA LYS A 54 -6.49 -7.94 5.51
C LYS A 54 -5.54 -6.75 5.53
N GLY A 55 -5.91 -5.72 6.28
CA GLY A 55 -5.06 -4.55 6.40
C GLY A 55 -5.44 -3.67 7.57
N THR A 56 -4.59 -2.67 7.83
CA THR A 56 -4.78 -1.69 8.88
C THR A 56 -4.58 -0.30 8.29
N LEU A 57 -5.56 0.55 8.50
CA LEU A 57 -5.49 1.94 8.09
C LEU A 57 -5.19 2.79 9.32
N ILE A 58 -4.14 3.60 9.24
CA ILE A 58 -3.70 4.44 10.35
C ILE A 58 -3.88 5.90 9.92
N PHE A 59 -4.66 6.64 10.72
CA PHE A 59 -4.95 8.04 10.40
C PHE A 59 -3.89 8.97 11.02
N PRO A 60 -3.80 10.22 10.55
CA PRO A 60 -2.77 11.14 11.06
C PRO A 60 -2.84 11.39 12.55
N ASP A 61 -4.01 11.25 13.16
CA ASP A 61 -4.17 11.46 14.61
C ASP A 61 -3.78 10.22 15.42
N GLY A 62 -3.33 9.14 14.74
CA GLY A 62 -2.92 7.92 15.41
C GLY A 62 -4.01 6.87 15.56
N SER A 63 -5.24 7.21 15.22
CA SER A 63 -6.32 6.22 15.27
C SER A 63 -6.14 5.18 14.16
N LYS A 64 -6.71 3.99 14.36
CA LYS A 64 -6.53 2.87 13.45
C LYS A 64 -7.85 2.19 13.16
N LYS A 65 -7.96 1.68 11.93
CA LYS A 65 -9.07 0.81 11.54
C LYS A 65 -8.49 -0.43 10.89
N ARG A 66 -8.86 -1.58 11.41
CA ARG A 66 -8.35 -2.86 10.93
C ARG A 66 -9.49 -3.73 10.45
N GLY A 67 -9.27 -4.43 9.35
CA GLY A 67 -10.30 -5.30 8.81
C GLY A 67 -9.96 -5.76 7.42
N LEU A 68 -11.00 -6.06 6.65
CA LEU A 68 -10.85 -6.49 5.26
C LEU A 68 -11.07 -5.31 4.34
N PHE A 69 -10.19 -5.21 3.36
CA PHE A 69 -10.29 -4.18 2.32
C PHE A 69 -10.66 -4.83 1.01
N GLN A 70 -11.47 -4.14 0.23
CA GLN A 70 -11.88 -4.59 -1.09
C GLN A 70 -11.96 -3.37 -1.98
N ASN A 71 -11.16 -3.38 -3.04
CA ASN A 71 -11.09 -2.25 -3.98
C ASN A 71 -10.81 -0.93 -3.26
N ASN A 72 -9.84 -0.94 -2.35
CA ASN A 72 -9.42 0.24 -1.57
C ASN A 72 -10.44 0.69 -0.52
N VAL A 73 -11.44 -0.11 -0.26
CA VAL A 73 -12.50 0.24 0.70
C VAL A 73 -12.53 -0.77 1.83
N LEU A 74 -12.63 -0.27 3.04
CA LEU A 74 -12.80 -1.13 4.22
C LEU A 74 -14.23 -1.63 4.26
N VAL A 75 -14.39 -2.94 4.26
CA VAL A 75 -15.70 -3.58 4.29
C VAL A 75 -15.99 -4.27 5.62
#